data_7541a8679457fcfc9115b7d4af917a18
#
_entry.id   7541a8679457fcfc9115b7d4af917a18
#
_cell.length_a   1.000
_cell.length_b   1.000
_cell.length_c   1.000
_cell.angle_alpha   90.00
_cell.angle_beta   90.00
_cell.angle_gamma   90.00
#
_symmetry.space_group_name_H-M   'P 1'
#
loop_
_entity.id
_entity.type
_entity.pdbx_description
1 polymer ?
#
loop_
_entity_poly.entity_id
_entity_poly.type
_entity_poly.pdbx_seq_one_letter_code
_entity_poly.pdbx_strand_id
1 'polypeptide(L)'
;MKYIGLLSSAASGKLGGIVASHNRGGTYFRHHAVPVQPRTPAQTAVRNQLQGFSSAFKSLTQAQIAGWNALALTVTLKSKLGTTYNPTGQQLFVSCNKHLAAINITALLSNAPTIPSIPGFTSFTVATTSSYGYTTAITGTYTPSPSASFGIELRASSVLSAGRTFVGKSQFRTLAGYNPATGLTTDLLTPFLAKFGPLPSSGMIAYELRYIDPASGFAGAPIRATVSFQQTPVGSLFSLSAASLAGSLSAGTPVNKLLSATLTDHGTFAGAIQWSITGMPTGVTAAIGTNPDATFPVINLIASAAAIVGSYTAQLVGTFGSFVTSTPFTLTVVA
;
A
#
# COMPACT_ATOMS: atom_id res chain seq x y z
N MET A 1 -20.68 -12.38 18.96
CA MET A 1 -21.25 -13.70 18.61
C MET A 1 -22.74 -13.49 18.36
N LYS A 2 -23.27 -13.90 17.22
CA LYS A 2 -24.72 -13.93 16.98
C LYS A 2 -25.24 -15.30 17.41
N TYR A 3 -26.40 -15.33 18.01
CA TYR A 3 -26.96 -16.51 18.65
C TYR A 3 -28.43 -16.67 18.24
N ILE A 4 -28.78 -17.87 17.84
CA ILE A 4 -30.16 -18.34 17.72
C ILE A 4 -30.20 -19.60 18.58
N GLY A 5 -30.68 -19.48 19.79
CA GLY A 5 -30.59 -20.55 20.76
C GLY A 5 -31.94 -21.04 21.27
N LEU A 6 -31.98 -22.32 21.63
CA LEU A 6 -33.15 -23.00 22.15
C LEU A 6 -33.63 -22.46 23.50
N LEU A 7 -32.71 -21.87 24.28
CA LEU A 7 -32.97 -21.48 25.67
C LEU A 7 -33.35 -20.00 25.86
N SER A 8 -33.21 -19.16 24.84
CA SER A 8 -33.58 -17.74 24.91
C SER A 8 -33.85 -17.18 23.51
N SER A 9 -35.09 -16.86 23.23
CA SER A 9 -35.52 -16.20 22.00
C SER A 9 -35.20 -14.70 22.02
N ALA A 10 -35.05 -14.09 23.19
CA ALA A 10 -34.67 -12.70 23.35
C ALA A 10 -33.89 -12.50 24.65
N ALA A 11 -32.71 -11.95 24.54
CA ALA A 11 -31.90 -11.52 25.67
C ALA A 11 -31.44 -10.09 25.44
N SER A 12 -31.57 -9.24 26.47
CA SER A 12 -31.12 -7.85 26.44
C SER A 12 -30.52 -7.48 27.79
N GLY A 13 -29.41 -6.75 27.78
CA GLY A 13 -28.78 -6.25 28.98
C GLY A 13 -27.34 -6.71 29.14
N LYS A 14 -26.76 -6.38 30.28
CA LYS A 14 -25.36 -6.70 30.68
C LYS A 14 -25.37 -7.70 31.82
N LEU A 15 -24.65 -8.78 31.65
CA LEU A 15 -24.40 -9.77 32.71
C LEU A 15 -22.88 -9.99 32.81
N GLY A 16 -22.27 -9.45 33.88
CA GLY A 16 -20.82 -9.52 34.05
C GLY A 16 -20.05 -8.93 32.85
N GLY A 17 -19.20 -9.74 32.25
CA GLY A 17 -18.40 -9.38 31.06
C GLY A 17 -19.11 -9.53 29.70
N ILE A 18 -20.40 -9.92 29.69
CA ILE A 18 -21.17 -10.20 28.48
C ILE A 18 -22.32 -9.21 28.36
N VAL A 19 -22.55 -8.72 27.14
CA VAL A 19 -23.71 -7.90 26.78
C VAL A 19 -24.56 -8.66 25.77
N ALA A 20 -25.80 -8.92 26.13
CA ALA A 20 -26.84 -9.42 25.23
C ALA A 20 -27.56 -8.23 24.57
N SER A 21 -27.75 -8.27 23.27
CA SER A 21 -28.45 -7.23 22.52
C SER A 21 -29.16 -7.84 21.32
N HIS A 22 -30.09 -7.08 20.77
CA HIS A 22 -30.89 -7.48 19.63
C HIS A 22 -30.84 -6.40 18.53
N ASN A 23 -30.77 -6.83 17.28
CA ASN A 23 -30.92 -5.97 16.13
C ASN A 23 -31.76 -6.67 15.03
N ARG A 24 -31.98 -6.01 13.88
CA ARG A 24 -32.74 -6.61 12.75
C ARG A 24 -32.17 -7.94 12.24
N GLY A 25 -30.90 -8.21 12.44
CA GLY A 25 -30.25 -9.48 12.10
C GLY A 25 -30.30 -10.52 13.23
N GLY A 26 -31.12 -10.31 14.26
CA GLY A 26 -31.33 -11.23 15.39
C GLY A 26 -30.61 -10.86 16.68
N THR A 27 -30.75 -11.73 17.67
CA THR A 27 -30.10 -11.62 18.98
C THR A 27 -28.62 -11.95 18.89
N TYR A 28 -27.80 -11.25 19.66
CA TYR A 28 -26.36 -11.51 19.72
C TYR A 28 -25.78 -11.23 21.10
N PHE A 29 -24.73 -11.95 21.43
CA PHE A 29 -23.89 -11.68 22.58
C PHE A 29 -22.57 -11.08 22.18
N ARG A 30 -22.09 -10.13 22.96
CA ARG A 30 -20.74 -9.55 22.78
C ARG A 30 -20.05 -9.43 24.12
N HIS A 31 -18.74 -9.47 24.12
CA HIS A 31 -17.95 -9.12 25.27
C HIS A 31 -18.13 -7.63 25.60
N HIS A 32 -18.29 -7.32 26.88
CA HIS A 32 -18.30 -5.92 27.34
C HIS A 32 -16.87 -5.37 27.25
N ALA A 33 -16.66 -4.47 26.34
CA ALA A 33 -15.40 -3.75 26.22
C ALA A 33 -15.68 -2.25 26.31
N VAL A 34 -14.87 -1.56 27.08
CA VAL A 34 -14.82 -0.09 27.05
C VAL A 34 -13.91 0.30 25.88
N PRO A 35 -14.46 0.87 24.80
CA PRO A 35 -13.63 1.18 23.64
C PRO A 35 -12.71 2.37 23.93
N VAL A 36 -11.42 2.20 23.67
CA VAL A 36 -10.49 3.32 23.61
C VAL A 36 -10.79 4.11 22.34
N GLN A 37 -10.95 5.41 22.49
CA GLN A 37 -11.33 6.34 21.41
C GLN A 37 -10.15 7.28 21.08
N PRO A 38 -9.14 6.84 20.32
CA PRO A 38 -7.94 7.65 20.07
C PRO A 38 -8.21 8.88 19.20
N ARG A 39 -9.41 9.01 18.60
CA ARG A 39 -9.84 10.13 17.75
C ARG A 39 -8.83 10.47 16.64
N THR A 40 -8.28 9.43 16.01
CA THR A 40 -7.37 9.67 14.88
C THR A 40 -8.08 10.44 13.76
N PRO A 41 -7.36 11.23 12.93
CA PRO A 41 -7.94 11.98 11.81
C PRO A 41 -8.81 11.11 10.91
N ALA A 42 -8.36 9.89 10.59
CA ALA A 42 -9.12 8.94 9.79
C ALA A 42 -10.43 8.50 10.45
N GLN A 43 -10.43 8.23 11.77
CA GLN A 43 -11.65 7.88 12.50
C GLN A 43 -12.63 9.05 12.54
N THR A 44 -12.12 10.26 12.73
CA THR A 44 -12.92 11.48 12.77
C THR A 44 -13.56 11.73 11.41
N ALA A 45 -12.81 11.60 10.30
CA ALA A 45 -13.34 11.76 8.95
C ALA A 45 -14.49 10.78 8.66
N VAL A 46 -14.35 9.50 9.00
CA VAL A 46 -15.41 8.49 8.79
C VAL A 46 -16.63 8.78 9.65
N ARG A 47 -16.46 9.22 10.90
CA ARG A 47 -17.57 9.60 11.79
C ARG A 47 -18.31 10.81 11.27
N ASN A 48 -17.58 11.85 10.85
CA ASN A 48 -18.19 13.06 10.29
C ASN A 48 -18.97 12.74 9.01
N GLN A 49 -18.45 11.88 8.13
CA GLN A 49 -19.16 11.44 6.93
C GLN A 49 -20.44 10.70 7.29
N LEU A 50 -20.40 9.75 8.24
CA LEU A 50 -21.60 9.03 8.69
C LEU A 50 -22.61 9.97 9.35
N GLN A 51 -22.17 10.90 10.16
CA GLN A 51 -23.01 11.93 10.78
C GLN A 51 -23.67 12.81 9.72
N GLY A 52 -22.89 13.25 8.71
CA GLY A 52 -23.40 14.07 7.60
C GLY A 52 -24.54 13.36 6.85
N PHE A 53 -24.34 12.10 6.46
CA PHE A 53 -25.39 11.33 5.78
C PHE A 53 -26.62 11.07 6.69
N SER A 54 -26.39 10.80 7.97
CA SER A 54 -27.50 10.59 8.91
C SER A 54 -28.30 11.87 9.13
N SER A 55 -27.66 13.02 9.18
CA SER A 55 -28.32 14.33 9.29
C SER A 55 -29.07 14.66 7.98
N ALA A 56 -28.45 14.41 6.83
CA ALA A 56 -29.09 14.62 5.53
C ALA A 56 -30.35 13.76 5.36
N PHE A 57 -30.37 12.50 5.83
CA PHE A 57 -31.57 11.68 5.81
C PHE A 57 -32.71 12.28 6.63
N LYS A 58 -32.42 12.88 7.77
CA LYS A 58 -33.43 13.54 8.62
C LYS A 58 -34.02 14.79 8.00
N SER A 59 -33.30 15.46 7.11
CA SER A 59 -33.74 16.66 6.40
C SER A 59 -34.52 16.36 5.11
N LEU A 60 -34.66 15.08 4.72
CA LEU A 60 -35.48 14.69 3.57
C LEU A 60 -36.97 14.94 3.81
N THR A 61 -37.71 15.14 2.73
CA THR A 61 -39.17 15.20 2.78
C THR A 61 -39.78 13.86 3.17
N GLN A 62 -40.98 13.86 3.71
CA GLN A 62 -41.66 12.63 4.08
C GLN A 62 -41.87 11.68 2.89
N ALA A 63 -42.13 12.23 1.68
CA ALA A 63 -42.22 11.42 0.46
C ALA A 63 -40.90 10.72 0.12
N GLN A 64 -39.75 11.41 0.26
CA GLN A 64 -38.42 10.84 0.05
C GLN A 64 -38.12 9.74 1.08
N ILE A 65 -38.43 10.01 2.37
CA ILE A 65 -38.24 9.01 3.44
C ILE A 65 -39.07 7.77 3.18
N ALA A 66 -40.37 7.96 2.78
CA ALA A 66 -41.24 6.86 2.43
C ALA A 66 -40.73 6.04 1.25
N GLY A 67 -40.19 6.71 0.21
CA GLY A 67 -39.55 6.05 -0.93
C GLY A 67 -38.36 5.20 -0.51
N TRP A 68 -37.46 5.72 0.34
CA TRP A 68 -36.31 4.96 0.86
C TRP A 68 -36.73 3.78 1.74
N ASN A 69 -37.80 3.93 2.55
CA ASN A 69 -38.34 2.84 3.35
C ASN A 69 -38.96 1.75 2.48
N ALA A 70 -39.73 2.14 1.44
CA ALA A 70 -40.28 1.19 0.48
C ALA A 70 -39.19 0.42 -0.28
N LEU A 71 -38.15 1.12 -0.78
CA LEU A 71 -37.03 0.49 -1.44
C LEU A 71 -36.28 -0.48 -0.50
N ALA A 72 -36.11 -0.12 0.76
CA ALA A 72 -35.44 -0.95 1.75
C ALA A 72 -36.14 -2.30 2.00
N LEU A 73 -37.44 -2.39 1.82
CA LEU A 73 -38.20 -3.65 1.92
C LEU A 73 -37.90 -4.61 0.77
N THR A 74 -37.50 -4.11 -0.39
CA THR A 74 -37.15 -4.95 -1.54
C THR A 74 -35.68 -5.46 -1.50
N VAL A 75 -34.83 -4.84 -0.67
CA VAL A 75 -33.41 -5.22 -0.54
C VAL A 75 -33.22 -6.23 0.58
N THR A 76 -32.74 -7.41 0.26
CA THR A 76 -32.48 -8.48 1.24
C THR A 76 -30.99 -8.60 1.51
N LEU A 77 -30.60 -8.50 2.77
CA LEU A 77 -29.24 -8.69 3.25
C LEU A 77 -29.12 -9.99 4.04
N LYS A 78 -27.93 -10.57 4.07
CA LYS A 78 -27.61 -11.76 4.89
C LYS A 78 -26.79 -11.37 6.12
N SER A 79 -27.20 -11.84 7.28
CA SER A 79 -26.42 -11.74 8.51
C SER A 79 -25.19 -12.67 8.44
N LYS A 80 -24.26 -12.54 9.40
CA LYS A 80 -23.12 -13.49 9.52
C LYS A 80 -23.54 -14.93 9.79
N LEU A 81 -24.75 -15.14 10.30
CA LEU A 81 -25.35 -16.48 10.55
C LEU A 81 -26.18 -16.99 9.37
N GLY A 82 -26.18 -16.29 8.24
CA GLY A 82 -26.98 -16.67 7.08
C GLY A 82 -28.45 -16.22 7.11
N THR A 83 -28.94 -15.70 8.24
CA THR A 83 -30.32 -15.18 8.35
C THR A 83 -30.50 -13.97 7.44
N THR A 84 -31.57 -13.96 6.69
CA THR A 84 -31.95 -12.84 5.83
C THR A 84 -32.70 -11.76 6.60
N TYR A 85 -32.45 -10.49 6.25
CA TYR A 85 -33.18 -9.35 6.82
C TYR A 85 -33.16 -8.17 5.85
N ASN A 86 -34.15 -7.26 5.99
CA ASN A 86 -34.19 -6.03 5.21
C ASN A 86 -33.54 -4.88 6.01
N PRO A 87 -32.73 -4.01 5.38
CA PRO A 87 -32.20 -2.81 6.04
C PRO A 87 -33.30 -1.81 6.37
N THR A 88 -33.02 -0.78 7.13
CA THR A 88 -33.90 0.41 7.22
C THR A 88 -33.66 1.32 6.03
N GLY A 89 -34.62 2.18 5.67
CA GLY A 89 -34.43 3.20 4.63
C GLY A 89 -33.22 4.09 4.89
N GLN A 90 -33.00 4.49 6.14
CA GLN A 90 -31.82 5.25 6.53
C GLN A 90 -30.50 4.47 6.30
N GLN A 91 -30.47 3.19 6.64
CA GLN A 91 -29.26 2.36 6.41
C GLN A 91 -28.96 2.23 4.91
N LEU A 92 -29.99 2.05 4.10
CA LEU A 92 -29.84 1.95 2.65
C LEU A 92 -29.38 3.29 2.06
N PHE A 93 -30.01 4.41 2.44
CA PHE A 93 -29.62 5.76 2.04
C PHE A 93 -28.15 6.05 2.34
N VAL A 94 -27.70 5.79 3.57
CA VAL A 94 -26.30 5.98 3.99
C VAL A 94 -25.37 5.09 3.18
N SER A 95 -25.76 3.84 2.91
CA SER A 95 -24.94 2.90 2.13
C SER A 95 -24.75 3.39 0.68
N CYS A 96 -25.84 3.79 0.00
CA CYS A 96 -25.77 4.27 -1.38
C CYS A 96 -24.94 5.55 -1.48
N ASN A 97 -25.20 6.55 -0.65
CA ASN A 97 -24.44 7.79 -0.66
C ASN A 97 -22.95 7.61 -0.29
N LYS A 98 -22.65 6.67 0.60
CA LYS A 98 -21.26 6.30 0.91
C LYS A 98 -20.56 5.68 -0.31
N HIS A 99 -21.24 4.84 -1.09
CA HIS A 99 -20.67 4.26 -2.29
C HIS A 99 -20.43 5.34 -3.36
N LEU A 100 -21.38 6.28 -3.54
CA LEU A 100 -21.20 7.42 -4.44
C LEU A 100 -19.97 8.26 -4.04
N ALA A 101 -19.84 8.57 -2.76
CA ALA A 101 -18.66 9.29 -2.24
C ALA A 101 -17.36 8.51 -2.47
N ALA A 102 -17.38 7.18 -2.44
CA ALA A 102 -16.20 6.34 -2.69
C ALA A 102 -15.72 6.40 -4.15
N ILE A 103 -16.57 6.77 -5.09
CA ILE A 103 -16.24 7.00 -6.51
C ILE A 103 -16.23 8.49 -6.87
N ASN A 104 -15.99 9.36 -5.88
CA ASN A 104 -15.85 10.81 -6.04
C ASN A 104 -17.12 11.54 -6.50
N ILE A 105 -18.31 10.98 -6.31
CA ILE A 105 -19.57 11.68 -6.51
C ILE A 105 -19.98 12.32 -5.20
N THR A 106 -19.99 13.65 -5.16
CA THR A 106 -20.32 14.43 -3.96
C THR A 106 -21.79 14.81 -3.87
N ALA A 107 -22.54 14.73 -5.00
CA ALA A 107 -23.96 15.01 -5.03
C ALA A 107 -24.73 14.01 -4.17
N LEU A 108 -25.60 14.52 -3.29
CA LEU A 108 -26.42 13.70 -2.42
C LEU A 108 -27.59 13.09 -3.20
N LEU A 109 -27.71 11.78 -3.13
CA LEU A 109 -28.86 11.05 -3.68
C LEU A 109 -30.04 11.15 -2.70
N SER A 110 -30.93 12.12 -2.90
CA SER A 110 -32.05 12.39 -2.00
C SER A 110 -33.23 11.48 -2.25
N ASN A 111 -33.56 11.17 -3.53
CA ASN A 111 -34.65 10.30 -3.91
C ASN A 111 -34.21 8.83 -3.93
N ALA A 112 -35.09 7.94 -3.56
CA ALA A 112 -34.85 6.50 -3.65
C ALA A 112 -34.74 6.09 -5.13
N PRO A 113 -33.58 5.48 -5.52
CA PRO A 113 -33.35 5.04 -6.90
C PRO A 113 -34.05 3.71 -7.18
N THR A 114 -34.12 3.32 -8.44
CA THR A 114 -34.39 1.94 -8.84
C THR A 114 -33.19 1.06 -8.64
N ILE A 115 -33.39 -0.23 -8.36
CA ILE A 115 -32.26 -1.19 -8.24
C ILE A 115 -31.72 -1.51 -9.64
N PRO A 116 -30.48 -1.16 -9.96
CA PRO A 116 -29.91 -1.43 -11.27
C PRO A 116 -29.40 -2.87 -11.39
N SER A 117 -29.25 -3.34 -12.62
CA SER A 117 -28.44 -4.52 -12.91
C SER A 117 -26.98 -4.10 -13.01
N ILE A 118 -26.14 -4.57 -12.08
CA ILE A 118 -24.72 -4.23 -12.04
C ILE A 118 -23.92 -5.43 -12.52
N PRO A 119 -23.06 -5.28 -13.54
CA PRO A 119 -22.21 -6.36 -14.01
C PRO A 119 -21.21 -6.75 -12.91
N GLY A 120 -20.72 -7.99 -12.98
CA GLY A 120 -19.61 -8.47 -12.14
C GLY A 120 -18.34 -8.60 -12.94
N PHE A 121 -17.21 -8.59 -12.26
CA PHE A 121 -15.95 -9.05 -12.84
C PHE A 121 -15.94 -10.58 -12.88
N THR A 122 -15.47 -11.15 -13.98
CA THR A 122 -15.26 -12.60 -14.11
C THR A 122 -13.88 -13.03 -13.64
N SER A 123 -12.86 -12.16 -13.81
CA SER A 123 -11.53 -12.40 -13.27
C SER A 123 -10.88 -11.10 -12.77
N PHE A 124 -10.05 -11.25 -11.77
CA PHE A 124 -9.15 -10.22 -11.26
C PHE A 124 -7.89 -10.90 -10.76
N THR A 125 -6.77 -10.58 -11.37
CA THR A 125 -5.46 -11.08 -10.99
C THR A 125 -4.54 -9.91 -10.67
N VAL A 126 -3.62 -10.12 -9.74
CA VAL A 126 -2.64 -9.12 -9.34
C VAL A 126 -1.27 -9.75 -9.41
N ALA A 127 -0.34 -9.06 -10.06
CA ALA A 127 1.04 -9.50 -10.22
C ALA A 127 1.99 -8.43 -9.69
N THR A 128 3.17 -8.86 -9.23
CA THR A 128 4.28 -7.99 -8.88
C THR A 128 5.34 -8.01 -9.97
N THR A 129 5.87 -6.85 -10.28
CA THR A 129 7.14 -6.73 -10.99
C THR A 129 8.19 -6.38 -9.96
N SER A 130 9.28 -7.13 -9.97
CA SER A 130 10.38 -6.91 -9.01
C SER A 130 11.68 -6.68 -9.78
N SER A 131 12.50 -5.77 -9.27
CA SER A 131 13.86 -5.54 -9.73
C SER A 131 14.79 -5.66 -8.54
N TYR A 132 15.81 -6.49 -8.66
CA TYR A 132 16.82 -6.74 -7.60
C TYR A 132 16.24 -7.09 -6.22
N GLY A 133 15.15 -7.86 -6.21
CA GLY A 133 14.47 -8.23 -4.96
C GLY A 133 13.55 -7.17 -4.38
N TYR A 134 13.46 -6.01 -5.02
CA TYR A 134 12.48 -4.97 -4.65
C TYR A 134 11.27 -5.02 -5.57
N THR A 135 10.08 -5.02 -5.01
CA THR A 135 8.85 -4.86 -5.78
C THR A 135 8.76 -3.43 -6.29
N THR A 136 8.86 -3.26 -7.59
CA THR A 136 8.83 -1.96 -8.27
C THR A 136 7.45 -1.60 -8.79
N ALA A 137 6.61 -2.61 -9.08
CA ALA A 137 5.23 -2.39 -9.47
C ALA A 137 4.31 -3.51 -8.93
N ILE A 138 3.06 -3.17 -8.68
CA ILE A 138 1.97 -4.11 -8.44
C ILE A 138 0.90 -3.77 -9.46
N THR A 139 0.65 -4.68 -10.39
CA THR A 139 -0.27 -4.47 -11.50
C THR A 139 -1.49 -5.36 -11.40
N GLY A 140 -2.65 -4.81 -11.70
CA GLY A 140 -3.92 -5.54 -11.74
C GLY A 140 -4.39 -5.79 -13.17
N THR A 141 -4.86 -7.01 -13.43
CA THR A 141 -5.53 -7.37 -14.67
C THR A 141 -6.94 -7.84 -14.35
N TYR A 142 -7.94 -7.36 -15.07
CA TYR A 142 -9.34 -7.61 -14.80
C TYR A 142 -10.14 -7.83 -16.09
N THR A 143 -11.15 -8.70 -16.00
CA THR A 143 -12.08 -9.02 -17.10
C THR A 143 -13.52 -8.98 -16.56
N PRO A 144 -14.47 -8.38 -17.30
CA PRO A 144 -14.30 -7.59 -18.53
C PRO A 144 -13.60 -6.25 -18.28
N SER A 145 -13.22 -5.57 -19.35
CA SER A 145 -12.73 -4.18 -19.26
C SER A 145 -13.79 -3.28 -18.62
N PRO A 146 -13.40 -2.29 -17.80
CA PRO A 146 -14.33 -1.43 -17.12
C PRO A 146 -15.24 -0.67 -18.07
N SER A 147 -16.54 -0.66 -17.77
CA SER A 147 -17.54 0.07 -18.53
C SER A 147 -17.59 1.54 -18.11
N ALA A 148 -17.72 2.45 -19.07
CA ALA A 148 -17.90 3.88 -18.79
C ALA A 148 -19.20 4.21 -18.05
N SER A 149 -20.19 3.32 -18.07
CA SER A 149 -21.49 3.52 -17.41
C SER A 149 -21.46 3.32 -15.90
N PHE A 150 -20.36 2.78 -15.36
CA PHE A 150 -20.21 2.48 -13.94
C PHE A 150 -19.01 3.19 -13.36
N GLY A 151 -19.01 3.34 -12.04
CA GLY A 151 -17.81 3.65 -11.26
C GLY A 151 -17.18 2.38 -10.69
N ILE A 152 -15.92 2.45 -10.29
CA ILE A 152 -15.21 1.37 -9.60
C ILE A 152 -14.63 1.89 -8.28
N GLU A 153 -14.83 1.12 -7.23
CA GLU A 153 -14.09 1.29 -5.97
C GLU A 153 -12.98 0.24 -5.90
N LEU A 154 -11.74 0.73 -5.83
CA LEU A 154 -10.55 -0.05 -5.53
C LEU A 154 -10.30 -0.01 -4.02
N ARG A 155 -10.18 -1.18 -3.40
CA ARG A 155 -9.90 -1.33 -1.97
C ARG A 155 -8.72 -2.27 -1.77
N ALA A 156 -7.98 -2.06 -0.67
CA ALA A 156 -6.95 -3.01 -0.26
C ALA A 156 -6.95 -3.22 1.26
N SER A 157 -6.37 -4.34 1.68
CA SER A 157 -5.99 -4.54 3.06
C SER A 157 -4.70 -3.78 3.38
N SER A 158 -4.41 -3.52 4.64
CA SER A 158 -3.03 -3.26 5.05
C SER A 158 -2.15 -4.48 4.72
N VAL A 159 -0.84 -4.31 4.83
CA VAL A 159 0.07 -5.43 4.68
C VAL A 159 -0.25 -6.52 5.69
N LEU A 160 -0.29 -7.74 5.22
CA LEU A 160 -0.58 -8.95 5.96
C LEU A 160 0.68 -9.84 5.98
N SER A 161 0.78 -10.72 6.97
CA SER A 161 1.84 -11.73 7.00
C SER A 161 1.75 -12.65 5.78
N ALA A 162 2.90 -13.09 5.28
CA ALA A 162 2.98 -14.07 4.19
C ALA A 162 2.23 -15.36 4.57
N GLY A 163 1.56 -15.97 3.57
CA GLY A 163 0.81 -17.22 3.76
C GLY A 163 -0.59 -17.07 4.37
N ARG A 164 -1.05 -15.86 4.65
CA ARG A 164 -2.41 -15.65 5.13
C ARG A 164 -3.44 -15.91 4.01
N THR A 165 -4.32 -16.88 4.23
CA THR A 165 -5.32 -17.31 3.22
C THR A 165 -6.66 -16.59 3.34
N PHE A 166 -6.97 -16.02 4.51
CA PHE A 166 -8.25 -15.36 4.76
C PHE A 166 -8.09 -13.89 5.12
N VAL A 167 -8.83 -13.04 4.41
CA VAL A 167 -8.90 -11.60 4.65
C VAL A 167 -10.35 -11.19 4.89
N GLY A 168 -10.63 -10.73 6.10
CA GLY A 168 -11.99 -10.31 6.49
C GLY A 168 -12.42 -9.01 5.81
N LYS A 169 -13.71 -8.86 5.53
CA LYS A 169 -14.28 -7.64 4.92
C LYS A 169 -13.90 -6.34 5.65
N SER A 170 -13.72 -6.40 6.97
CA SER A 170 -13.36 -5.25 7.81
C SER A 170 -11.91 -4.79 7.64
N GLN A 171 -11.06 -5.57 7.01
CA GLN A 171 -9.63 -5.24 6.77
C GLN A 171 -9.43 -4.39 5.53
N PHE A 172 -10.40 -4.38 4.60
CA PHE A 172 -10.31 -3.58 3.38
C PHE A 172 -10.60 -2.10 3.63
N ARG A 173 -9.77 -1.25 3.04
CA ARG A 173 -9.91 0.22 3.02
C ARG A 173 -9.96 0.69 1.58
N THR A 174 -10.76 1.69 1.31
CA THR A 174 -10.81 2.33 -0.01
C THR A 174 -9.48 3.01 -0.29
N LEU A 175 -8.87 2.67 -1.40
CA LEU A 175 -7.66 3.30 -1.94
C LEU A 175 -8.03 4.44 -2.87
N ALA A 176 -8.83 4.12 -3.88
CA ALA A 176 -9.24 5.06 -4.92
C ALA A 176 -10.64 4.72 -5.43
N GLY A 177 -11.31 5.71 -5.95
CA GLY A 177 -12.55 5.59 -6.68
C GLY A 177 -12.40 6.19 -8.07
N TYR A 178 -12.97 5.52 -9.05
CA TYR A 178 -12.91 5.91 -10.46
C TYR A 178 -14.33 6.06 -11.00
N ASN A 179 -14.62 7.22 -11.55
CA ASN A 179 -15.88 7.48 -12.24
C ASN A 179 -15.61 8.44 -13.41
N PRO A 180 -15.72 7.99 -14.66
CA PRO A 180 -16.12 6.64 -15.06
C PRO A 180 -15.09 5.54 -14.71
N ALA A 181 -15.54 4.29 -14.72
CA ALA A 181 -14.71 3.12 -14.40
C ALA A 181 -13.51 2.95 -15.35
N THR A 182 -13.59 3.47 -16.57
CA THR A 182 -12.50 3.48 -17.56
C THR A 182 -11.24 4.23 -17.09
N GLY A 183 -11.37 5.06 -16.04
CA GLY A 183 -10.23 5.71 -15.40
C GLY A 183 -9.40 4.79 -14.48
N LEU A 184 -9.83 3.54 -14.26
CA LEU A 184 -9.06 2.58 -13.47
C LEU A 184 -7.74 2.26 -14.16
N THR A 185 -6.65 2.51 -13.46
CA THR A 185 -5.30 2.19 -13.92
C THR A 185 -4.93 0.75 -13.55
N THR A 186 -3.99 0.17 -14.29
CA THR A 186 -3.42 -1.12 -13.94
C THR A 186 -2.47 -1.03 -12.74
N ASP A 187 -1.93 0.15 -12.45
CA ASP A 187 -1.06 0.37 -11.29
C ASP A 187 -1.87 0.39 -9.99
N LEU A 188 -1.58 -0.57 -9.13
CA LEU A 188 -2.16 -0.72 -7.80
C LEU A 188 -1.20 -0.30 -6.69
N LEU A 189 0.09 -0.14 -6.98
CA LEU A 189 1.11 0.20 -6.00
C LEU A 189 1.01 1.67 -5.58
N THR A 190 0.93 2.59 -6.52
CA THR A 190 0.86 4.04 -6.23
C THR A 190 -0.30 4.40 -5.28
N PRO A 191 -1.56 4.00 -5.53
CA PRO A 191 -2.65 4.29 -4.60
C PRO A 191 -2.49 3.55 -3.26
N PHE A 192 -1.82 2.39 -3.24
CA PHE A 192 -1.52 1.68 -2.01
C PHE A 192 -0.53 2.47 -1.14
N LEU A 193 0.60 2.91 -1.72
CA LEU A 193 1.62 3.69 -1.01
C LEU A 193 1.07 5.01 -0.47
N ALA A 194 0.22 5.68 -1.24
CA ALA A 194 -0.45 6.91 -0.81
C ALA A 194 -1.33 6.71 0.44
N LYS A 195 -1.93 5.51 0.59
CA LYS A 195 -2.85 5.19 1.69
C LYS A 195 -2.18 4.59 2.92
N PHE A 196 -1.24 3.69 2.73
CA PHE A 196 -0.66 2.87 3.80
C PHE A 196 0.81 3.19 4.07
N GLY A 197 1.46 3.97 3.21
CA GLY A 197 2.88 4.26 3.29
C GLY A 197 3.75 3.19 2.62
N PRO A 198 5.07 3.25 2.82
CA PRO A 198 6.03 2.36 2.17
C PRO A 198 5.81 0.90 2.55
N LEU A 199 6.16 0.01 1.63
CA LEU A 199 6.09 -1.44 1.85
C LEU A 199 7.16 -1.87 2.86
N PRO A 200 6.84 -2.76 3.81
CA PRO A 200 7.85 -3.41 4.66
C PRO A 200 8.69 -4.41 3.85
N SER A 201 9.66 -5.06 4.49
CA SER A 201 10.58 -5.98 3.83
C SER A 201 9.90 -7.13 3.05
N SER A 202 8.78 -7.62 3.53
CA SER A 202 7.98 -8.62 2.83
C SER A 202 6.56 -8.66 3.36
N GLY A 203 5.65 -9.27 2.60
CA GLY A 203 4.28 -9.43 3.03
C GLY A 203 3.35 -9.81 1.90
N MET A 204 2.06 -9.75 2.21
CA MET A 204 0.98 -9.98 1.27
C MET A 204 -0.02 -8.82 1.34
N ILE A 205 -0.59 -8.46 0.21
CA ILE A 205 -1.66 -7.48 0.10
C ILE A 205 -2.85 -8.16 -0.57
N ALA A 206 -4.04 -7.93 -0.03
CA ALA A 206 -5.28 -8.33 -0.68
C ALA A 206 -5.94 -7.09 -1.28
N TYR A 207 -6.29 -7.17 -2.54
CA TYR A 207 -7.04 -6.15 -3.27
C TYR A 207 -8.47 -6.60 -3.50
N GLU A 208 -9.38 -5.65 -3.54
CA GLU A 208 -10.81 -5.89 -3.82
C GLU A 208 -11.29 -4.81 -4.79
N LEU A 209 -11.96 -5.25 -5.87
CA LEU A 209 -12.64 -4.39 -6.83
C LEU A 209 -14.14 -4.62 -6.79
N ARG A 210 -14.93 -3.57 -6.98
CA ARG A 210 -16.36 -3.67 -7.19
C ARG A 210 -16.87 -2.52 -8.05
N TYR A 211 -17.88 -2.81 -8.86
CA TYR A 211 -18.63 -1.79 -9.57
C TYR A 211 -19.58 -1.06 -8.62
N ILE A 212 -19.78 0.22 -8.89
CA ILE A 212 -20.79 1.05 -8.26
C ILE A 212 -21.55 1.74 -9.37
N ASP A 213 -22.88 1.67 -9.32
CA ASP A 213 -23.73 2.43 -10.22
C ASP A 213 -23.77 3.91 -9.80
N PRO A 214 -23.33 4.85 -10.65
CA PRO A 214 -23.24 6.26 -10.28
C PRO A 214 -24.61 6.94 -10.11
N ALA A 215 -25.67 6.36 -10.68
CA ALA A 215 -27.02 6.91 -10.56
C ALA A 215 -27.73 6.48 -9.27
N SER A 216 -27.46 5.30 -8.76
CA SER A 216 -28.17 4.72 -7.62
C SER A 216 -27.30 4.50 -6.38
N GLY A 217 -25.98 4.47 -6.51
CA GLY A 217 -25.07 4.13 -5.43
C GLY A 217 -25.12 2.66 -5.00
N PHE A 218 -25.82 1.79 -5.72
CA PHE A 218 -25.74 0.36 -5.48
C PHE A 218 -24.38 -0.17 -5.91
N ALA A 219 -23.88 -1.15 -5.17
CA ALA A 219 -22.58 -1.77 -5.43
C ALA A 219 -22.77 -3.23 -5.85
N GLY A 220 -22.05 -3.64 -6.87
CA GLY A 220 -21.99 -5.02 -7.34
C GLY A 220 -21.23 -5.94 -6.39
N ALA A 221 -21.16 -7.22 -6.76
CA ALA A 221 -20.39 -8.21 -6.03
C ALA A 221 -18.90 -7.87 -6.11
N PRO A 222 -18.16 -7.89 -4.97
CA PRO A 222 -16.74 -7.65 -4.97
C PRO A 222 -15.98 -8.86 -5.49
N ILE A 223 -14.92 -8.62 -6.28
CA ILE A 223 -13.92 -9.63 -6.64
C ILE A 223 -12.61 -9.32 -5.91
N ARG A 224 -11.84 -10.34 -5.59
CA ARG A 224 -10.62 -10.21 -4.78
C ARG A 224 -9.46 -10.94 -5.42
N ALA A 225 -8.28 -10.37 -5.24
CA ALA A 225 -7.02 -10.99 -5.56
C ALA A 225 -6.01 -10.68 -4.45
N THR A 226 -5.02 -11.55 -4.29
CA THR A 226 -3.93 -11.39 -3.33
C THR A 226 -2.61 -11.42 -4.07
N VAL A 227 -1.64 -10.68 -3.57
CA VAL A 227 -0.30 -10.65 -4.12
C VAL A 227 0.71 -10.63 -2.98
N SER A 228 1.76 -11.44 -3.10
CA SER A 228 2.93 -11.37 -2.22
C SER A 228 3.96 -10.43 -2.82
N PHE A 229 4.67 -9.72 -1.97
CA PHE A 229 5.74 -8.82 -2.36
C PHE A 229 6.96 -9.00 -1.47
N GLN A 230 8.10 -8.53 -1.95
CA GLN A 230 9.37 -8.53 -1.24
C GLN A 230 10.08 -7.19 -1.47
N GLN A 231 10.71 -6.67 -0.41
CA GLN A 231 11.46 -5.42 -0.41
C GLN A 231 12.86 -5.61 0.18
N THR A 232 13.37 -6.81 0.08
CA THR A 232 14.75 -7.12 0.45
C THR A 232 15.46 -7.66 -0.78
N PRO A 233 16.70 -7.21 -1.04
CA PRO A 233 17.47 -7.75 -2.14
C PRO A 233 17.64 -9.26 -1.95
N VAL A 234 17.47 -10.01 -3.02
CA VAL A 234 17.76 -11.44 -3.03
C VAL A 234 19.27 -11.59 -3.22
N GLY A 235 19.99 -11.67 -2.11
CA GLY A 235 21.45 -11.70 -2.13
C GLY A 235 22.10 -10.31 -2.26
N SER A 236 23.38 -10.29 -2.57
CA SER A 236 24.10 -9.06 -2.91
C SER A 236 23.74 -8.63 -4.32
N LEU A 237 23.39 -7.36 -4.53
CA LEU A 237 23.16 -6.82 -5.87
C LEU A 237 24.45 -6.81 -6.70
N PHE A 238 25.52 -6.42 -6.05
CA PHE A 238 26.88 -6.45 -6.59
C PHE A 238 27.88 -6.61 -5.42
N SER A 239 29.08 -7.04 -5.73
CA SER A 239 30.18 -7.09 -4.78
C SER A 239 31.41 -6.39 -5.36
N LEU A 240 32.22 -5.83 -4.48
CA LEU A 240 33.51 -5.26 -4.81
C LEU A 240 34.59 -6.23 -4.36
N SER A 241 35.47 -6.63 -5.27
CA SER A 241 36.71 -7.33 -4.89
C SER A 241 37.74 -6.32 -4.42
N ALA A 242 38.86 -6.80 -3.90
CA ALA A 242 39.93 -5.95 -3.37
C ALA A 242 40.33 -4.86 -4.37
N ALA A 243 40.27 -3.61 -3.91
CA ALA A 243 40.78 -2.48 -4.65
C ALA A 243 42.30 -2.43 -4.51
N SER A 244 43.00 -2.12 -5.58
CA SER A 244 44.43 -1.92 -5.58
C SER A 244 44.80 -0.55 -6.15
N LEU A 245 45.77 0.10 -5.53
CA LEU A 245 46.37 1.32 -6.04
C LEU A 245 47.63 0.98 -6.86
N ALA A 246 47.74 1.55 -8.05
CA ALA A 246 48.89 1.36 -8.91
C ALA A 246 50.09 2.19 -8.38
N GLY A 247 50.77 1.67 -7.35
CA GLY A 247 51.92 2.30 -6.69
C GLY A 247 51.52 3.29 -5.59
N SER A 248 52.53 3.97 -5.01
CA SER A 248 52.36 4.97 -3.96
C SER A 248 52.06 6.37 -4.53
N LEU A 249 51.42 7.21 -3.72
CA LEU A 249 51.24 8.63 -4.02
C LEU A 249 52.44 9.43 -3.50
N SER A 250 52.97 10.35 -4.33
CA SER A 250 54.05 11.27 -3.88
C SER A 250 53.41 12.57 -3.41
N ALA A 251 53.79 13.01 -2.19
CA ALA A 251 53.38 14.28 -1.66
C ALA A 251 53.95 15.44 -2.48
N GLY A 252 53.12 16.43 -2.80
CA GLY A 252 53.55 17.62 -3.55
C GLY A 252 53.64 17.46 -5.05
N THR A 253 53.53 16.26 -5.60
CA THR A 253 53.50 16.03 -7.04
C THR A 253 52.09 15.57 -7.42
N PRO A 254 51.35 16.29 -8.26
CA PRO A 254 50.01 15.86 -8.70
C PRO A 254 50.13 14.67 -9.66
N VAL A 255 50.52 13.53 -9.15
CA VAL A 255 50.57 12.28 -9.91
C VAL A 255 49.21 11.59 -9.75
N ASN A 256 48.48 11.52 -10.84
CA ASN A 256 47.23 10.76 -10.89
C ASN A 256 47.57 9.26 -10.75
N LYS A 257 47.14 8.66 -9.66
CA LYS A 257 47.21 7.21 -9.46
C LYS A 257 45.80 6.63 -9.61
N LEU A 258 45.70 5.60 -10.43
CA LEU A 258 44.43 4.89 -10.65
C LEU A 258 44.17 3.91 -9.51
N LEU A 259 43.05 4.05 -8.89
CA LEU A 259 42.47 3.02 -8.04
C LEU A 259 41.71 2.02 -8.93
N SER A 260 42.02 0.73 -8.75
CA SER A 260 41.29 -0.34 -9.45
C SER A 260 40.59 -1.28 -8.48
N ALA A 261 39.36 -1.60 -8.80
CA ALA A 261 38.60 -2.65 -8.14
C ALA A 261 37.80 -3.41 -9.18
N THR A 262 37.43 -4.66 -8.87
CA THR A 262 36.56 -5.43 -9.74
C THR A 262 35.17 -5.39 -9.17
N LEU A 263 34.22 -4.91 -9.95
CA LEU A 263 32.79 -5.01 -9.70
C LEU A 263 32.31 -6.36 -10.21
N THR A 264 31.75 -7.18 -9.33
CA THR A 264 31.08 -8.42 -9.71
C THR A 264 29.59 -8.21 -9.58
N ASP A 265 28.90 -8.26 -10.71
CA ASP A 265 27.45 -8.20 -10.79
C ASP A 265 26.83 -9.55 -10.44
N HIS A 266 25.87 -9.55 -9.55
CA HIS A 266 25.12 -10.75 -9.15
C HIS A 266 23.75 -10.79 -9.85
N GLY A 267 23.78 -11.05 -11.14
CA GLY A 267 22.60 -11.13 -11.98
C GLY A 267 22.60 -10.08 -13.11
N THR A 268 21.44 -9.59 -13.49
CA THR A 268 21.30 -8.55 -14.54
C THR A 268 21.22 -7.14 -13.93
N PHE A 269 22.19 -6.78 -13.09
CA PHE A 269 22.24 -5.45 -12.49
C PHE A 269 22.60 -4.41 -13.55
N ALA A 270 21.69 -3.48 -13.84
CA ALA A 270 21.89 -2.38 -14.78
C ALA A 270 21.71 -1.01 -14.11
N GLY A 271 21.78 -0.95 -12.78
CA GLY A 271 21.61 0.28 -12.02
C GLY A 271 22.89 1.10 -11.95
N ALA A 272 22.77 2.43 -11.97
CA ALA A 272 23.91 3.33 -11.76
C ALA A 272 24.26 3.37 -10.26
N ILE A 273 25.51 2.99 -9.93
CA ILE A 273 26.05 2.93 -8.58
C ILE A 273 26.64 4.29 -8.24
N GLN A 274 26.29 4.81 -7.06
CA GLN A 274 26.96 5.99 -6.50
C GLN A 274 28.26 5.55 -5.83
N TRP A 275 29.38 6.08 -6.33
CA TRP A 275 30.70 5.76 -5.82
C TRP A 275 31.22 6.82 -4.84
N SER A 276 31.87 6.40 -3.79
CA SER A 276 32.53 7.28 -2.83
C SER A 276 33.73 6.58 -2.20
N ILE A 277 34.65 7.37 -1.63
CA ILE A 277 35.79 6.86 -0.87
C ILE A 277 35.75 7.48 0.52
N THR A 278 35.96 6.65 1.53
CA THR A 278 36.02 7.05 2.93
C THR A 278 37.36 6.68 3.54
N GLY A 279 37.76 7.35 4.64
CA GLY A 279 39.03 7.08 5.32
C GLY A 279 40.28 7.66 4.61
N MET A 280 40.11 8.66 3.76
CA MET A 280 41.22 9.35 3.08
C MET A 280 42.01 10.19 4.08
N PRO A 281 43.37 10.15 4.02
CA PRO A 281 44.18 11.01 4.86
C PRO A 281 44.09 12.48 4.42
N THR A 282 44.41 13.38 5.33
CA THR A 282 44.45 14.82 5.04
C THR A 282 45.40 15.11 3.86
N GLY A 283 44.94 15.94 2.94
CA GLY A 283 45.71 16.32 1.76
C GLY A 283 45.63 15.34 0.59
N VAL A 284 44.89 14.23 0.71
CA VAL A 284 44.61 13.34 -0.42
C VAL A 284 43.14 13.49 -0.83
N THR A 285 42.90 13.64 -2.14
CA THR A 285 41.58 13.76 -2.74
C THR A 285 41.34 12.69 -3.80
N ALA A 286 40.10 12.34 -4.03
CA ALA A 286 39.70 11.43 -5.10
C ALA A 286 38.91 12.21 -6.16
N ALA A 287 39.32 12.09 -7.41
CA ALA A 287 38.53 12.53 -8.57
C ALA A 287 37.87 11.29 -9.18
N ILE A 288 36.58 11.19 -9.02
CA ILE A 288 35.75 10.09 -9.57
C ILE A 288 35.23 10.56 -10.93
N GLY A 289 35.38 9.72 -11.95
CA GLY A 289 34.88 10.00 -13.30
C GLY A 289 33.36 10.12 -13.35
N THR A 290 32.71 9.36 -14.20
CA THR A 290 31.24 9.32 -14.24
C THR A 290 30.71 8.79 -12.90
N ASN A 291 29.82 9.56 -12.24
CA ASN A 291 29.24 9.17 -10.96
C ASN A 291 27.84 9.78 -10.82
N PRO A 292 26.75 9.00 -10.74
CA PRO A 292 26.75 7.52 -10.64
C PRO A 292 27.03 6.80 -11.97
N ASP A 293 27.58 5.59 -11.89
CA ASP A 293 27.90 4.74 -13.04
C ASP A 293 27.46 3.29 -12.77
N ALA A 294 27.03 2.59 -13.82
CA ALA A 294 26.68 1.17 -13.76
C ALA A 294 27.91 0.24 -13.74
N THR A 295 29.06 0.77 -14.08
CA THR A 295 30.33 0.08 -14.07
C THR A 295 31.27 0.70 -13.04
N PHE A 296 32.42 0.07 -12.80
CA PHE A 296 33.45 0.69 -11.95
C PHE A 296 34.05 1.90 -12.68
N PRO A 297 33.92 3.14 -12.16
CA PRO A 297 34.41 4.33 -12.83
C PRO A 297 35.93 4.46 -12.69
N VAL A 298 36.53 5.27 -13.52
CA VAL A 298 37.92 5.69 -13.35
C VAL A 298 38.00 6.59 -12.12
N ILE A 299 38.79 6.19 -11.13
CA ILE A 299 39.02 6.95 -9.90
C ILE A 299 40.52 7.32 -9.81
N ASN A 300 40.80 8.60 -9.86
CA ASN A 300 42.15 9.14 -9.71
C ASN A 300 42.36 9.65 -8.27
N LEU A 301 43.39 9.20 -7.61
CA LEU A 301 43.82 9.69 -6.31
C LEU A 301 44.96 10.69 -6.48
N ILE A 302 44.87 11.83 -5.82
CA ILE A 302 45.80 12.95 -5.93
C ILE A 302 46.24 13.34 -4.54
N ALA A 303 47.57 13.36 -4.29
CA ALA A 303 48.14 13.86 -3.06
C ALA A 303 48.63 15.29 -3.27
N SER A 304 48.20 16.21 -2.42
CA SER A 304 48.72 17.58 -2.36
C SER A 304 50.05 17.66 -1.60
N ALA A 305 50.72 18.80 -1.65
CA ALA A 305 51.93 19.06 -0.85
C ALA A 305 51.69 18.97 0.68
N ALA A 306 50.45 19.09 1.12
CA ALA A 306 50.05 18.96 2.51
C ALA A 306 49.70 17.52 2.91
N ALA A 307 49.86 16.55 2.00
CA ALA A 307 49.53 15.16 2.29
C ALA A 307 50.56 14.57 3.28
N ILE A 308 50.08 13.94 4.33
CA ILE A 308 50.93 13.36 5.36
C ILE A 308 51.47 12.02 4.85
N VAL A 309 52.81 11.87 4.92
CA VAL A 309 53.49 10.62 4.54
C VAL A 309 53.10 9.50 5.50
N GLY A 310 52.75 8.34 4.95
CA GLY A 310 52.34 7.18 5.73
C GLY A 310 51.55 6.15 4.93
N SER A 311 51.18 5.06 5.60
CA SER A 311 50.34 4.03 5.05
C SER A 311 48.93 4.09 5.72
N TYR A 312 47.91 4.16 4.93
CA TYR A 312 46.51 4.36 5.37
C TYR A 312 45.62 3.27 4.78
N THR A 313 44.56 2.92 5.52
CA THR A 313 43.52 2.06 5.01
C THR A 313 42.29 2.92 4.69
N ALA A 314 41.96 3.01 3.43
CA ALA A 314 40.76 3.67 2.95
C ALA A 314 39.72 2.62 2.47
N GLN A 315 38.51 3.01 2.30
CA GLN A 315 37.43 2.15 1.79
C GLN A 315 36.82 2.75 0.55
N LEU A 316 36.69 1.94 -0.50
CA LEU A 316 35.86 2.21 -1.65
C LEU A 316 34.47 1.74 -1.36
N VAL A 317 33.51 2.63 -1.53
CA VAL A 317 32.08 2.38 -1.22
C VAL A 317 31.24 2.56 -2.47
N GLY A 318 30.44 1.55 -2.79
CA GLY A 318 29.39 1.60 -3.82
C GLY A 318 28.01 1.56 -3.18
N THR A 319 27.15 2.49 -3.56
CA THR A 319 25.79 2.63 -3.01
C THR A 319 24.75 2.61 -4.14
N PHE A 320 23.70 1.82 -3.97
CA PHE A 320 22.52 1.83 -4.85
C PHE A 320 21.25 1.73 -3.99
N GLY A 321 20.48 2.80 -3.95
CA GLY A 321 19.33 2.89 -3.05
C GLY A 321 19.73 2.70 -1.59
N SER A 322 19.20 1.68 -0.94
CA SER A 322 19.57 1.30 0.43
C SER A 322 20.69 0.25 0.50
N PHE A 323 21.13 -0.29 -0.63
CA PHE A 323 22.19 -1.27 -0.69
C PHE A 323 23.57 -0.58 -0.71
N VAL A 324 24.45 -0.96 0.20
CA VAL A 324 25.81 -0.43 0.33
C VAL A 324 26.79 -1.60 0.42
N THR A 325 27.84 -1.55 -0.37
CA THR A 325 28.96 -2.48 -0.26
C THR A 325 30.26 -1.69 -0.23
N SER A 326 31.28 -2.22 0.43
CA SER A 326 32.58 -1.58 0.51
C SER A 326 33.71 -2.58 0.42
N THR A 327 34.86 -2.14 -0.10
CA THR A 327 36.11 -2.91 -0.09
C THR A 327 37.25 -2.03 0.39
N PRO A 328 38.09 -2.52 1.35
CA PRO A 328 39.23 -1.78 1.82
C PRO A 328 40.38 -1.83 0.79
N PHE A 329 41.16 -0.79 0.75
CA PHE A 329 42.43 -0.74 0.02
C PHE A 329 43.50 0.01 0.82
N THR A 330 44.75 -0.34 0.58
CA THR A 330 45.87 0.33 1.21
C THR A 330 46.34 1.50 0.34
N LEU A 331 46.47 2.66 0.95
CA LEU A 331 46.95 3.88 0.35
C LEU A 331 48.29 4.25 1.01
N THR A 332 49.37 4.31 0.23
CA THR A 332 50.68 4.74 0.72
C THR A 332 51.03 6.09 0.13
N VAL A 333 51.28 7.06 1.00
CA VAL A 333 51.77 8.39 0.64
C VAL A 333 53.28 8.43 0.99
N VAL A 334 54.07 8.76 0.00
CA VAL A 334 55.53 8.89 0.13
C VAL A 334 55.96 10.35 -0.02
N ALA A 335 57.12 10.67 0.46
CA ALA A 335 57.69 12.01 0.36
C ALA A 335 57.97 12.44 -1.09
#